data_2ab4176ce5800c44b054d988f9b4eafd
#
_entry.id   2ab4176ce5800c44b054d988f9b4eafd
#
_cell.length_a   1.000
_cell.length_b   1.000
_cell.length_c   1.000
_cell.angle_alpha   90.00
_cell.angle_beta   90.00
_cell.angle_gamma   90.00
#
_symmetry.space_group_name_H-M   'P 1'
#
loop_
_entity.id
_entity.type
_entity.pdbx_description
1 polymer ?
#
loop_
_entity_poly.entity_id
_entity_poly.type
_entity_poly.pdbx_seq_one_letter_code
_entity_poly.pdbx_strand_id
1 'polypeptide(L)'
;GTPDTNWNTAIANEAFRKTLYHGWDISEYYTRINAVTPMVCENNFYTMKGLVYTSDGTDYVELVREEMGLPKENGETLLRLDAELAEQYKQQAIEELTALGVTFPVEMDYYIAAANQVSLDSANVLAQSISNSLGDDFMKLNIKTYVSSSTQEVLNPHLQSITMNGWGADYGDPQNYLGNEVSGNDSAYYSRTQNNINDVEATEATQDLLDTYAEFTAMVAEADAITDDLDARYAAYAKAEAYMIDHVLTLPTYYNVPWCLTKINPYSKMNAMFGSQNEKMKNWETSADGYTTEEMEAIAAEHAAN
;
A
#
# COMPACT_ATOMS: atom_id res chain seq x y z
N GLY A 1 -7.47 -24.73 -7.43
CA GLY A 1 -8.71 -24.64 -6.63
C GLY A 1 -9.87 -24.13 -7.46
N THR A 2 -11.08 -24.20 -6.93
CA THR A 2 -12.23 -23.55 -7.56
C THR A 2 -12.16 -22.07 -7.29
N PRO A 3 -12.32 -21.18 -8.30
CA PRO A 3 -12.34 -19.73 -8.06
C PRO A 3 -13.45 -19.35 -7.07
N ASP A 4 -13.15 -18.45 -6.14
CA ASP A 4 -14.15 -17.86 -5.27
C ASP A 4 -14.89 -16.75 -6.03
N THR A 5 -15.98 -17.12 -6.68
CA THR A 5 -16.79 -16.18 -7.48
C THR A 5 -17.43 -15.11 -6.63
N ASN A 6 -17.74 -15.41 -5.36
CA ASN A 6 -18.33 -14.43 -4.43
C ASN A 6 -17.33 -13.29 -4.14
N TRP A 7 -16.10 -13.63 -3.75
CA TRP A 7 -15.04 -12.66 -3.55
C TRP A 7 -14.67 -11.92 -4.84
N ASN A 8 -14.47 -12.64 -5.95
CA ASN A 8 -14.03 -12.04 -7.21
C ASN A 8 -15.04 -11.03 -7.75
N THR A 9 -16.34 -11.33 -7.62
CA THR A 9 -17.40 -10.38 -7.99
C THR A 9 -17.44 -9.19 -7.04
N ALA A 10 -17.29 -9.41 -5.73
CA ALA A 10 -17.32 -8.34 -4.75
C ALA A 10 -16.15 -7.36 -4.93
N ILE A 11 -14.91 -7.86 -5.07
CA ILE A 11 -13.73 -7.00 -5.20
C ILE A 11 -13.69 -6.24 -6.55
N ALA A 12 -14.35 -6.74 -7.57
CA ALA A 12 -14.49 -6.04 -8.85
C ALA A 12 -15.41 -4.81 -8.74
N ASN A 13 -16.33 -4.79 -7.77
CA ASN A 13 -17.27 -3.68 -7.57
C ASN A 13 -16.58 -2.47 -6.90
N GLU A 14 -16.69 -1.30 -7.52
CA GLU A 14 -16.03 -0.09 -7.02
C GLU A 14 -16.62 0.37 -5.68
N ALA A 15 -17.93 0.33 -5.50
CA ALA A 15 -18.56 0.73 -4.24
C ALA A 15 -18.09 -0.17 -3.08
N PHE A 16 -17.88 -1.47 -3.33
CA PHE A 16 -17.30 -2.38 -2.35
C PHE A 16 -15.86 -1.96 -1.97
N ARG A 17 -15.00 -1.66 -2.95
CA ARG A 17 -13.64 -1.19 -2.69
C ARG A 17 -13.64 0.16 -1.97
N LYS A 18 -14.52 1.10 -2.36
CA LYS A 18 -14.66 2.41 -1.69
C LYS A 18 -15.17 2.28 -0.25
N THR A 19 -16.01 1.27 0.05
CA THR A 19 -16.38 0.95 1.42
C THR A 19 -15.15 0.57 2.26
N LEU A 20 -14.24 -0.24 1.72
CA LEU A 20 -12.99 -0.58 2.39
C LEU A 20 -12.10 0.65 2.57
N TYR A 21 -11.96 1.47 1.54
CA TYR A 21 -11.11 2.65 1.56
C TYR A 21 -11.55 3.67 2.60
N HIS A 22 -12.84 4.02 2.64
CA HIS A 22 -13.36 5.03 3.56
C HIS A 22 -13.72 4.49 4.94
N GLY A 23 -13.94 3.19 5.08
CA GLY A 23 -14.45 2.61 6.32
C GLY A 23 -13.44 1.82 7.13
N TRP A 24 -12.47 1.18 6.52
CA TRP A 24 -11.56 0.30 7.26
C TRP A 24 -10.48 1.08 8.00
N ASP A 25 -10.62 1.20 9.33
CA ASP A 25 -9.60 1.76 10.21
C ASP A 25 -8.58 0.69 10.62
N ILE A 26 -7.36 0.82 10.10
CA ILE A 26 -6.24 -0.09 10.33
C ILE A 26 -5.27 0.43 11.41
N SER A 27 -5.55 1.55 12.06
CA SER A 27 -4.61 2.22 12.96
C SER A 27 -4.14 1.36 14.14
N GLU A 28 -4.99 0.45 14.66
CA GLU A 28 -4.57 -0.51 15.68
C GLU A 28 -3.43 -1.44 15.21
N TYR A 29 -3.38 -1.75 13.92
CA TYR A 29 -2.34 -2.59 13.35
C TYR A 29 -0.96 -1.91 13.38
N TYR A 30 -0.90 -0.58 13.39
CA TYR A 30 0.36 0.17 13.48
C TYR A 30 1.14 -0.16 14.74
N THR A 31 0.48 -0.52 15.85
CA THR A 31 1.15 -0.95 17.08
C THR A 31 1.95 -2.24 16.90
N ARG A 32 1.62 -3.04 15.88
CA ARG A 32 2.34 -4.27 15.53
C ARG A 32 3.63 -3.99 14.75
N ILE A 33 3.71 -2.83 14.12
CA ILE A 33 4.86 -2.39 13.32
C ILE A 33 5.78 -1.52 14.18
N ASN A 34 5.21 -0.48 14.80
CA ASN A 34 5.92 0.44 15.69
C ASN A 34 5.15 0.61 17.00
N ALA A 35 5.58 -0.10 18.03
CA ALA A 35 4.92 -0.07 19.35
C ALA A 35 5.20 1.22 20.13
N VAL A 36 6.22 2.01 19.73
CA VAL A 36 6.62 3.23 20.47
C VAL A 36 5.87 4.45 19.95
N THR A 37 5.79 4.60 18.63
CA THR A 37 5.14 5.72 17.96
C THR A 37 4.30 5.22 16.80
N PRO A 38 3.16 4.53 17.05
CA PRO A 38 2.39 3.84 16.01
C PRO A 38 1.99 4.74 14.83
N MET A 39 1.61 5.99 15.10
CA MET A 39 1.11 6.91 14.08
C MET A 39 2.16 7.35 13.05
N VAL A 40 3.46 7.10 13.27
CA VAL A 40 4.46 7.31 12.21
C VAL A 40 4.30 6.35 11.04
N CYS A 41 3.52 5.27 11.24
CA CYS A 41 3.20 4.30 10.19
C CYS A 41 2.02 4.73 9.31
N GLU A 42 1.34 5.83 9.65
CA GLU A 42 0.21 6.35 8.84
C GLU A 42 0.63 6.54 7.38
N ASN A 43 -0.18 6.02 6.46
CA ASN A 43 0.06 6.11 5.04
C ASN A 43 -1.24 6.37 4.27
N ASN A 44 -1.28 7.46 3.52
CA ASN A 44 -2.39 7.86 2.67
C ASN A 44 -2.08 7.75 1.17
N PHE A 45 -0.84 7.43 0.79
CA PHE A 45 -0.36 7.40 -0.59
C PHE A 45 0.30 6.08 -0.93
N TYR A 46 0.32 5.73 -2.21
CA TYR A 46 0.97 4.51 -2.69
C TYR A 46 2.49 4.69 -2.79
N THR A 47 2.93 5.81 -3.33
CA THR A 47 4.35 6.17 -3.41
C THR A 47 4.84 6.72 -2.07
N MET A 48 6.07 6.37 -1.67
CA MET A 48 6.64 6.83 -0.41
C MET A 48 6.96 8.32 -0.43
N LYS A 49 6.81 8.97 0.73
CA LYS A 49 7.30 10.34 0.98
C LYS A 49 8.80 10.43 0.78
N GLY A 50 9.25 11.55 0.20
CA GLY A 50 10.68 11.80 0.00
C GLY A 50 11.31 11.03 -1.13
N LEU A 51 10.53 10.38 -2.00
CA LEU A 51 11.05 9.66 -3.15
C LEU A 51 11.72 10.61 -4.14
N VAL A 52 11.00 11.65 -4.56
CA VAL A 52 11.46 12.71 -5.46
C VAL A 52 10.81 14.04 -5.10
N TYR A 53 11.42 15.12 -5.58
CA TYR A 53 10.96 16.50 -5.39
C TYR A 53 10.91 17.22 -6.73
N THR A 54 9.95 18.09 -6.90
CA THR A 54 9.88 19.04 -8.02
C THR A 54 11.02 20.06 -7.95
N SER A 55 11.21 20.84 -9.00
CA SER A 55 12.27 21.84 -9.11
C SER A 55 12.16 22.95 -8.02
N ASP A 56 10.97 23.19 -7.47
CA ASP A 56 10.72 24.13 -6.36
C ASP A 56 10.85 23.49 -4.97
N GLY A 57 11.17 22.18 -4.90
CA GLY A 57 11.35 21.45 -3.64
C GLY A 57 10.07 20.84 -3.06
N THR A 58 8.96 20.82 -3.79
CA THR A 58 7.72 20.16 -3.36
C THR A 58 7.88 18.64 -3.45
N ASP A 59 7.56 17.93 -2.37
CA ASP A 59 7.56 16.46 -2.37
C ASP A 59 6.47 15.92 -3.32
N TYR A 60 6.78 14.87 -4.06
CA TYR A 60 5.86 14.24 -5.00
C TYR A 60 4.51 13.88 -4.37
N VAL A 61 4.48 13.37 -3.15
CA VAL A 61 3.22 13.01 -2.48
C VAL A 61 2.30 14.22 -2.22
N GLU A 62 2.84 15.45 -2.19
CA GLU A 62 2.03 16.65 -2.08
C GLU A 62 1.29 16.95 -3.40
N LEU A 63 1.86 16.58 -4.55
CA LEU A 63 1.14 16.65 -5.84
C LEU A 63 -0.02 15.66 -5.87
N VAL A 64 0.20 14.43 -5.39
CA VAL A 64 -0.87 13.43 -5.26
C VAL A 64 -1.98 13.92 -4.33
N ARG A 65 -1.60 14.52 -3.19
CA ARG A 65 -2.54 15.12 -2.23
C ARG A 65 -3.41 16.20 -2.87
N GLU A 66 -2.80 17.07 -3.67
CA GLU A 66 -3.51 18.14 -4.38
C GLU A 66 -4.50 17.58 -5.40
N GLU A 67 -4.07 16.60 -6.21
CA GLU A 67 -4.94 15.93 -7.18
C GLU A 67 -6.13 15.22 -6.51
N MET A 68 -5.94 14.63 -5.34
CA MET A 68 -7.01 13.98 -4.55
C MET A 68 -7.87 14.98 -3.76
N GLY A 69 -7.51 16.25 -3.71
CA GLY A 69 -8.21 17.26 -2.90
C GLY A 69 -8.15 17.01 -1.39
N LEU A 70 -7.16 16.27 -0.90
CA LEU A 70 -7.01 15.96 0.51
C LEU A 70 -6.43 17.13 1.30
N PRO A 71 -6.86 17.32 2.58
CA PRO A 71 -6.28 18.33 3.46
C PRO A 71 -4.81 18.01 3.75
N LYS A 72 -4.08 18.99 4.27
CA LYS A 72 -2.72 18.74 4.78
C LYS A 72 -2.77 17.77 5.95
N GLU A 73 -1.81 16.85 6.00
CA GLU A 73 -1.68 15.91 7.10
C GLU A 73 -1.57 16.63 8.46
N ASN A 74 -2.25 16.06 9.45
CA ASN A 74 -2.12 16.48 10.85
C ASN A 74 -1.39 15.44 11.72
N GLY A 75 -1.04 14.27 11.16
CA GLY A 75 -0.33 13.18 11.84
C GLY A 75 -1.17 12.40 12.87
N GLU A 76 -2.48 12.57 12.87
CA GLU A 76 -3.36 11.98 13.89
C GLU A 76 -4.35 10.95 13.33
N THR A 77 -4.62 10.96 12.02
CA THR A 77 -5.65 10.11 11.41
C THR A 77 -5.37 9.82 9.94
N LEU A 78 -5.87 8.68 9.46
CA LEU A 78 -5.93 8.38 8.04
C LEU A 78 -6.92 9.34 7.36
N LEU A 79 -6.42 10.12 6.39
CA LEU A 79 -7.22 11.15 5.70
C LEU A 79 -8.36 10.57 4.87
N ARG A 80 -8.28 9.30 4.51
CA ARG A 80 -9.30 8.56 3.73
C ARG A 80 -10.53 8.17 4.53
N LEU A 81 -10.45 8.14 5.87
CA LEU A 81 -11.55 7.66 6.71
C LEU A 81 -12.69 8.69 6.74
N ASP A 82 -13.87 8.24 6.33
CA ASP A 82 -15.13 8.97 6.35
C ASP A 82 -16.27 8.00 6.57
N ALA A 83 -16.78 7.93 7.80
CA ALA A 83 -17.78 6.95 8.21
C ALA A 83 -19.13 7.14 7.49
N GLU A 84 -19.49 8.38 7.13
CA GLU A 84 -20.73 8.66 6.39
C GLU A 84 -20.61 8.18 4.95
N LEU A 85 -19.50 8.50 4.31
CA LEU A 85 -19.21 8.09 2.94
C LEU A 85 -19.04 6.57 2.84
N ALA A 86 -18.36 5.95 3.81
CA ALA A 86 -18.23 4.50 3.92
C ALA A 86 -19.59 3.80 4.00
N GLU A 87 -20.52 4.32 4.81
CA GLU A 87 -21.85 3.74 4.92
C GLU A 87 -22.65 3.91 3.63
N GLN A 88 -22.54 5.05 2.92
CA GLN A 88 -23.19 5.25 1.63
C GLN A 88 -22.68 4.22 0.60
N TYR A 89 -21.38 4.05 0.47
CA TYR A 89 -20.81 3.04 -0.44
C TYR A 89 -21.16 1.62 -0.01
N LYS A 90 -21.21 1.33 1.28
CA LYS A 90 -21.61 0.01 1.80
C LYS A 90 -23.04 -0.35 1.36
N GLN A 91 -23.98 0.58 1.48
CA GLN A 91 -25.35 0.36 1.05
C GLN A 91 -25.44 0.16 -0.48
N GLN A 92 -24.72 0.98 -1.24
CA GLN A 92 -24.64 0.83 -2.70
C GLN A 92 -24.04 -0.53 -3.08
N ALA A 93 -22.93 -0.93 -2.46
CA ALA A 93 -22.29 -2.22 -2.72
C ALA A 93 -23.22 -3.40 -2.41
N ILE A 94 -23.95 -3.34 -1.29
CA ILE A 94 -24.92 -4.40 -0.95
C ILE A 94 -26.01 -4.52 -2.00
N GLU A 95 -26.56 -3.40 -2.50
CA GLU A 95 -27.60 -3.39 -3.53
C GLU A 95 -27.07 -3.98 -4.84
N GLU A 96 -25.95 -3.44 -5.37
CA GLU A 96 -25.36 -3.86 -6.64
C GLU A 96 -24.90 -5.31 -6.61
N LEU A 97 -24.19 -5.72 -5.56
CA LEU A 97 -23.64 -7.07 -5.43
C LEU A 97 -24.72 -8.13 -5.18
N THR A 98 -25.78 -7.80 -4.43
CA THR A 98 -26.90 -8.72 -4.27
C THR A 98 -27.60 -8.97 -5.62
N ALA A 99 -27.70 -7.96 -6.48
CA ALA A 99 -28.25 -8.11 -7.83
C ALA A 99 -27.39 -9.04 -8.71
N LEU A 100 -26.08 -9.09 -8.46
CA LEU A 100 -25.13 -10.00 -9.13
C LEU A 100 -25.03 -11.39 -8.44
N GLY A 101 -25.81 -11.64 -7.39
CA GLY A 101 -25.87 -12.90 -6.68
C GLY A 101 -24.80 -13.10 -5.61
N VAL A 102 -24.06 -12.05 -5.23
CA VAL A 102 -23.11 -12.09 -4.10
C VAL A 102 -23.87 -12.26 -2.79
N THR A 103 -23.33 -13.10 -1.92
CA THR A 103 -23.84 -13.32 -0.56
C THR A 103 -22.96 -12.65 0.48
N PHE A 104 -23.59 -12.09 1.52
CA PHE A 104 -22.91 -11.46 2.66
C PHE A 104 -22.96 -12.34 3.91
N PRO A 105 -21.93 -12.29 4.80
CA PRO A 105 -20.70 -11.49 4.62
C PRO A 105 -19.84 -11.99 3.46
N VAL A 106 -19.14 -11.06 2.79
CA VAL A 106 -18.07 -11.42 1.85
C VAL A 106 -16.86 -11.91 2.66
N GLU A 107 -16.39 -13.11 2.35
CA GLU A 107 -15.24 -13.70 3.04
C GLU A 107 -13.94 -13.37 2.32
N MET A 108 -12.93 -12.96 3.08
CA MET A 108 -11.62 -12.55 2.59
C MET A 108 -10.55 -13.45 3.20
N ASP A 109 -9.85 -14.23 2.39
CA ASP A 109 -8.79 -15.13 2.82
C ASP A 109 -7.43 -14.43 2.87
N TYR A 110 -6.84 -14.37 4.07
CA TYR A 110 -5.52 -13.79 4.34
C TYR A 110 -4.57 -14.87 4.84
N TYR A 111 -3.42 -15.05 4.16
CA TYR A 111 -2.48 -16.12 4.43
C TYR A 111 -1.26 -15.64 5.20
N ILE A 112 -0.90 -16.39 6.26
CA ILE A 112 0.28 -16.16 7.11
C ILE A 112 1.12 -17.43 7.22
N ALA A 113 2.39 -17.30 7.63
CA ALA A 113 3.26 -18.44 7.90
C ALA A 113 2.77 -19.22 9.14
N ALA A 114 2.53 -20.54 9.02
CA ALA A 114 1.96 -21.38 10.07
C ALA A 114 2.75 -21.41 11.38
N ALA A 115 4.10 -21.27 11.31
CA ALA A 115 4.97 -21.33 12.48
C ALA A 115 5.29 -19.94 13.09
N ASN A 116 4.60 -18.88 12.65
CA ASN A 116 4.91 -17.52 13.09
C ASN A 116 3.79 -16.95 13.98
N GLN A 117 3.98 -17.03 15.30
CA GLN A 117 3.02 -16.52 16.27
C GLN A 117 2.83 -15.00 16.15
N VAL A 118 3.88 -14.23 15.85
CA VAL A 118 3.79 -12.78 15.67
C VAL A 118 2.90 -12.42 14.47
N SER A 119 3.02 -13.17 13.37
CA SER A 119 2.14 -12.99 12.21
C SER A 119 0.70 -13.36 12.53
N LEU A 120 0.46 -14.41 13.33
CA LEU A 120 -0.89 -14.78 13.77
C LEU A 120 -1.52 -13.70 14.64
N ASP A 121 -0.77 -13.18 15.62
CA ASP A 121 -1.26 -12.11 16.48
C ASP A 121 -1.57 -10.84 15.67
N SER A 122 -0.74 -10.51 14.70
CA SER A 122 -0.96 -9.37 13.81
C SER A 122 -2.17 -9.57 12.90
N ALA A 123 -2.35 -10.79 12.37
CA ALA A 123 -3.52 -11.12 11.55
C ALA A 123 -4.83 -11.07 12.37
N ASN A 124 -4.81 -11.45 13.65
CA ASN A 124 -5.95 -11.30 14.53
C ASN A 124 -6.33 -9.83 14.78
N VAL A 125 -5.34 -8.93 14.95
CA VAL A 125 -5.58 -7.50 15.04
C VAL A 125 -6.21 -6.98 13.74
N LEU A 126 -5.72 -7.44 12.60
CA LEU A 126 -6.27 -7.06 11.29
C LEU A 126 -7.72 -7.53 11.13
N ALA A 127 -8.02 -8.79 11.47
CA ALA A 127 -9.39 -9.33 11.44
C ALA A 127 -10.34 -8.56 12.37
N GLN A 128 -9.86 -8.21 13.55
CA GLN A 128 -10.66 -7.42 14.52
C GLN A 128 -10.91 -6.00 14.00
N SER A 129 -9.92 -5.37 13.34
CA SER A 129 -10.11 -4.03 12.78
C SER A 129 -11.17 -4.00 11.68
N ILE A 130 -11.23 -5.03 10.84
CA ILE A 130 -12.29 -5.19 9.81
C ILE A 130 -13.66 -5.34 10.49
N SER A 131 -13.77 -6.24 11.46
CA SER A 131 -15.01 -6.47 12.23
C SER A 131 -15.52 -5.20 12.89
N ASN A 132 -14.63 -4.45 13.56
CA ASN A 132 -14.96 -3.20 14.22
C ASN A 132 -15.38 -2.09 13.25
N SER A 133 -14.73 -2.02 12.07
CA SER A 133 -14.92 -0.93 11.11
C SER A 133 -16.10 -1.16 10.18
N LEU A 134 -16.27 -2.39 9.68
CA LEU A 134 -17.19 -2.69 8.58
C LEU A 134 -18.38 -3.57 9.01
N GLY A 135 -18.24 -4.27 10.14
CA GLY A 135 -19.23 -5.22 10.66
C GLY A 135 -19.10 -6.62 10.07
N ASP A 136 -19.33 -7.62 10.93
CA ASP A 136 -19.24 -9.04 10.58
C ASP A 136 -20.33 -9.53 9.61
N ASP A 137 -21.36 -8.73 9.43
CA ASP A 137 -22.45 -8.96 8.48
C ASP A 137 -22.11 -8.52 7.04
N PHE A 138 -21.15 -7.63 6.87
CA PHE A 138 -20.69 -7.15 5.57
C PHE A 138 -19.47 -7.91 5.08
N MET A 139 -18.43 -8.01 5.92
CA MET A 139 -17.16 -8.59 5.53
C MET A 139 -16.51 -9.34 6.68
N LYS A 140 -15.80 -10.43 6.35
CA LYS A 140 -15.09 -11.25 7.32
C LYS A 140 -13.72 -11.67 6.80
N LEU A 141 -12.68 -11.47 7.60
CA LEU A 141 -11.34 -11.94 7.29
C LEU A 141 -11.12 -13.34 7.89
N ASN A 142 -10.76 -14.29 7.03
CA ASN A 142 -10.36 -15.64 7.40
C ASN A 142 -8.84 -15.74 7.39
N ILE A 143 -8.27 -16.14 8.53
CA ILE A 143 -6.83 -16.37 8.65
C ILE A 143 -6.53 -17.79 8.18
N LYS A 144 -5.74 -17.91 7.10
CA LYS A 144 -5.24 -19.16 6.53
C LYS A 144 -3.74 -19.26 6.74
N THR A 145 -3.15 -20.43 6.53
CA THR A 145 -1.71 -20.61 6.73
C THR A 145 -1.04 -21.30 5.56
N TYR A 146 0.24 -20.98 5.36
CA TYR A 146 1.16 -21.73 4.50
C TYR A 146 2.36 -22.21 5.33
N VAL A 147 3.10 -23.21 4.82
CA VAL A 147 4.15 -23.89 5.61
C VAL A 147 5.55 -23.37 5.29
N SER A 148 5.93 -23.24 4.02
CA SER A 148 7.31 -22.92 3.64
C SER A 148 7.45 -21.69 2.73
N SER A 149 6.59 -21.53 1.71
CA SER A 149 6.72 -20.47 0.73
C SER A 149 5.37 -19.87 0.37
N SER A 150 5.15 -18.62 0.77
CA SER A 150 3.96 -17.86 0.36
C SER A 150 3.83 -17.79 -1.15
N THR A 151 4.93 -17.59 -1.87
CA THR A 151 4.92 -17.48 -3.33
C THR A 151 4.43 -18.78 -3.99
N GLN A 152 4.95 -19.93 -3.55
CA GLN A 152 4.62 -21.22 -4.20
C GLN A 152 3.29 -21.80 -3.72
N GLU A 153 2.96 -21.59 -2.44
CA GLU A 153 1.79 -22.22 -1.82
C GLU A 153 0.53 -21.35 -1.93
N VAL A 154 0.68 -20.03 -2.08
CA VAL A 154 -0.43 -19.08 -2.04
C VAL A 154 -0.51 -18.22 -3.30
N LEU A 155 0.56 -17.45 -3.62
CA LEU A 155 0.51 -16.45 -4.68
C LEU A 155 0.44 -17.07 -6.08
N ASN A 156 1.32 -18.04 -6.39
CA ASN A 156 1.31 -18.69 -7.70
C ASN A 156 0.00 -19.48 -7.98
N PRO A 157 -0.62 -20.18 -7.01
CA PRO A 157 -1.93 -20.80 -7.20
C PRO A 157 -3.12 -19.84 -7.00
N HIS A 158 -2.89 -18.54 -6.73
CA HIS A 158 -3.90 -17.48 -6.56
C HIS A 158 -4.95 -17.81 -5.50
N LEU A 159 -4.51 -18.21 -4.30
CA LEU A 159 -5.41 -18.61 -3.21
C LEU A 159 -5.84 -17.46 -2.29
N GLN A 160 -5.07 -16.34 -2.27
CA GLN A 160 -5.34 -15.20 -1.42
C GLN A 160 -6.48 -14.33 -1.97
N SER A 161 -7.28 -13.79 -1.07
CA SER A 161 -8.16 -12.66 -1.38
C SER A 161 -7.45 -11.32 -1.23
N ILE A 162 -6.54 -11.24 -0.26
CA ILE A 162 -5.76 -10.03 0.02
C ILE A 162 -4.31 -10.39 0.34
N THR A 163 -3.41 -9.51 -0.03
CA THR A 163 -2.02 -9.48 0.43
C THR A 163 -1.70 -8.09 0.97
N MET A 164 -1.01 -8.03 2.11
CA MET A 164 -0.39 -6.80 2.60
C MET A 164 1.08 -6.86 2.22
N ASN A 165 1.48 -6.02 1.30
CA ASN A 165 2.84 -6.00 0.79
C ASN A 165 3.36 -4.56 0.70
N GLY A 166 4.65 -4.38 0.49
CA GLY A 166 5.27 -3.08 0.35
C GLY A 166 6.35 -3.09 -0.71
N TRP A 167 6.66 -1.93 -1.22
CA TRP A 167 7.71 -1.72 -2.20
C TRP A 167 8.77 -0.77 -1.66
N GLY A 168 10.03 -1.14 -1.81
CA GLY A 168 11.16 -0.25 -1.57
C GLY A 168 11.73 0.18 -2.92
N ALA A 169 11.76 1.49 -3.17
CA ALA A 169 12.20 2.00 -4.46
C ALA A 169 13.62 1.55 -4.84
N ASP A 170 13.80 1.10 -6.07
CA ASP A 170 15.11 0.77 -6.66
C ASP A 170 15.82 2.03 -7.20
N TYR A 171 15.04 3.06 -7.55
CA TYR A 171 15.50 4.36 -8.04
C TYR A 171 14.45 5.46 -7.78
N GLY A 172 14.89 6.72 -7.85
CA GLY A 172 14.05 7.88 -7.56
C GLY A 172 13.19 8.29 -8.74
N ASP A 173 12.11 7.57 -8.99
CA ASP A 173 11.07 7.92 -9.96
C ASP A 173 9.75 7.23 -9.56
N PRO A 174 8.58 7.89 -9.61
CA PRO A 174 7.28 7.30 -9.31
C PRO A 174 6.94 6.08 -10.16
N GLN A 175 7.54 5.97 -11.35
CA GLN A 175 7.44 4.81 -12.23
C GLN A 175 7.80 3.51 -11.50
N ASN A 176 8.76 3.55 -10.57
CA ASN A 176 9.20 2.38 -9.82
C ASN A 176 8.12 1.82 -8.89
N TYR A 177 7.13 2.65 -8.53
CA TYR A 177 5.93 2.23 -7.79
C TYR A 177 4.77 1.89 -8.74
N LEU A 178 4.32 2.85 -9.54
CA LEU A 178 3.11 2.72 -10.33
C LEU A 178 3.22 1.68 -11.45
N GLY A 179 4.42 1.52 -12.01
CA GLY A 179 4.70 0.51 -13.04
C GLY A 179 4.48 -0.94 -12.58
N ASN A 180 4.41 -1.20 -11.27
CA ASN A 180 4.10 -2.52 -10.74
C ASN A 180 2.61 -2.88 -10.82
N GLU A 181 1.71 -1.90 -10.99
CA GLU A 181 0.26 -2.06 -10.96
C GLU A 181 -0.40 -1.99 -12.35
N VAL A 182 0.35 -1.68 -13.40
CA VAL A 182 -0.22 -1.54 -14.75
C VAL A 182 -0.72 -2.88 -15.29
N SER A 183 -1.85 -2.86 -16.00
CA SER A 183 -2.39 -4.04 -16.68
C SER A 183 -1.73 -4.27 -18.04
N GLY A 184 -1.87 -5.49 -18.57
CA GLY A 184 -1.33 -5.86 -19.88
C GLY A 184 0.20 -5.94 -19.97
N ASN A 185 0.89 -5.95 -18.83
CA ASN A 185 2.35 -6.03 -18.75
C ASN A 185 2.78 -7.17 -17.81
N ASP A 186 3.32 -8.25 -18.38
CA ASP A 186 3.80 -9.41 -17.61
C ASP A 186 4.99 -9.12 -16.69
N SER A 187 5.64 -7.96 -16.86
CA SER A 187 6.72 -7.51 -15.99
C SER A 187 6.22 -6.69 -14.80
N ALA A 188 4.96 -6.26 -14.80
CA ALA A 188 4.34 -5.55 -13.68
C ALA A 188 4.17 -6.52 -12.49
N TYR A 189 4.95 -6.29 -11.43
CA TYR A 189 5.10 -7.28 -10.36
C TYR A 189 3.80 -7.53 -9.62
N TYR A 190 3.08 -6.50 -9.22
CA TYR A 190 1.85 -6.66 -8.45
C TYR A 190 0.67 -7.09 -9.32
N SER A 191 0.59 -6.60 -10.55
CA SER A 191 -0.44 -7.04 -11.50
C SER A 191 -0.38 -8.53 -11.79
N ARG A 192 0.81 -9.10 -11.73
CA ARG A 192 1.03 -10.53 -11.95
C ARG A 192 0.91 -11.38 -10.68
N THR A 193 1.33 -10.86 -9.51
CA THR A 193 1.51 -11.69 -8.30
C THR A 193 0.50 -11.42 -7.19
N GLN A 194 -0.18 -10.27 -7.24
CA GLN A 194 -1.07 -9.84 -6.17
C GLN A 194 -2.53 -9.75 -6.63
N ASN A 195 -2.82 -8.87 -7.57
CA ASN A 195 -4.19 -8.64 -8.04
C ASN A 195 -4.57 -9.50 -9.27
N ASN A 196 -3.58 -10.04 -9.99
CA ASN A 196 -3.78 -10.92 -11.16
C ASN A 196 -4.70 -10.32 -12.23
N ILE A 197 -4.68 -9.01 -12.41
CA ILE A 197 -5.60 -8.30 -13.30
C ILE A 197 -5.52 -8.78 -14.75
N ASN A 198 -4.34 -9.26 -15.18
CA ASN A 198 -4.13 -9.77 -16.54
C ASN A 198 -4.86 -11.08 -16.81
N ASP A 199 -5.28 -11.81 -15.77
CA ASP A 199 -5.99 -13.08 -15.86
C ASP A 199 -7.50 -12.93 -15.65
N VAL A 200 -7.99 -11.69 -15.41
CA VAL A 200 -9.41 -11.41 -15.20
C VAL A 200 -10.15 -11.43 -16.53
N GLU A 201 -11.15 -12.31 -16.64
CA GLU A 201 -12.03 -12.36 -17.80
C GLU A 201 -13.05 -11.20 -17.78
N ALA A 202 -13.33 -10.62 -18.96
CA ALA A 202 -14.34 -9.59 -19.11
C ALA A 202 -15.75 -10.19 -18.99
N THR A 203 -16.50 -9.72 -18.00
CA THR A 203 -17.89 -10.08 -17.71
C THR A 203 -18.66 -8.82 -17.32
N GLU A 204 -19.97 -8.92 -17.14
CA GLU A 204 -20.79 -7.82 -16.61
C GLU A 204 -20.24 -7.31 -15.25
N ALA A 205 -19.75 -8.19 -14.40
CA ALA A 205 -19.24 -7.84 -13.06
C ALA A 205 -17.82 -7.26 -13.07
N THR A 206 -17.00 -7.53 -14.10
CA THR A 206 -15.57 -7.18 -14.12
C THR A 206 -15.21 -6.10 -15.15
N GLN A 207 -16.12 -5.76 -16.07
CA GLN A 207 -15.80 -4.85 -17.16
C GLN A 207 -15.35 -3.47 -16.67
N ASP A 208 -16.06 -2.90 -15.71
CA ASP A 208 -15.72 -1.58 -15.16
C ASP A 208 -14.34 -1.57 -14.49
N LEU A 209 -13.99 -2.65 -13.80
CA LEU A 209 -12.63 -2.81 -13.22
C LEU A 209 -11.55 -2.86 -14.31
N LEU A 210 -11.79 -3.64 -15.37
CA LEU A 210 -10.84 -3.76 -16.48
C LEU A 210 -10.65 -2.43 -17.22
N ASP A 211 -11.74 -1.69 -17.45
CA ASP A 211 -11.71 -0.37 -18.06
C ASP A 211 -10.95 0.64 -17.18
N THR A 212 -11.16 0.59 -15.86
CA THR A 212 -10.42 1.42 -14.88
C THR A 212 -8.93 1.13 -14.91
N TYR A 213 -8.54 -0.16 -14.93
CA TYR A 213 -7.12 -0.53 -15.05
C TYR A 213 -6.51 -0.12 -16.39
N ALA A 214 -7.28 -0.18 -17.49
CA ALA A 214 -6.81 0.26 -18.80
C ALA A 214 -6.55 1.78 -18.82
N GLU A 215 -7.42 2.58 -18.23
CA GLU A 215 -7.24 4.03 -18.07
C GLU A 215 -6.03 4.37 -17.19
N PHE A 216 -5.91 3.75 -16.02
CA PHE A 216 -4.74 3.90 -15.17
C PHE A 216 -3.44 3.56 -15.92
N THR A 217 -3.43 2.45 -16.65
CA THR A 217 -2.26 2.03 -17.44
C THR A 217 -1.91 3.05 -18.53
N ALA A 218 -2.91 3.63 -19.19
CA ALA A 218 -2.70 4.69 -20.17
C ALA A 218 -2.09 5.95 -19.54
N MET A 219 -2.59 6.37 -18.35
CA MET A 219 -2.05 7.52 -17.62
C MET A 219 -0.58 7.31 -17.22
N VAL A 220 -0.22 6.11 -16.76
CA VAL A 220 1.18 5.76 -16.45
C VAL A 220 2.05 5.83 -17.71
N ALA A 221 1.56 5.30 -18.84
CA ALA A 221 2.29 5.35 -20.11
C ALA A 221 2.48 6.79 -20.64
N GLU A 222 1.49 7.67 -20.44
CA GLU A 222 1.63 9.10 -20.76
C GLU A 222 2.70 9.77 -19.91
N ALA A 223 2.74 9.50 -18.60
CA ALA A 223 3.78 10.00 -17.71
C ALA A 223 5.17 9.47 -18.08
N ASP A 224 5.27 8.19 -18.44
CA ASP A 224 6.52 7.56 -18.90
C ASP A 224 7.10 8.22 -20.16
N ALA A 225 6.26 8.71 -21.04
CA ALA A 225 6.65 9.37 -22.28
C ALA A 225 7.30 10.77 -22.06
N ILE A 226 7.09 11.38 -20.88
CA ILE A 226 7.71 12.68 -20.55
C ILE A 226 9.13 12.43 -20.04
N THR A 227 10.14 12.83 -20.82
CA THR A 227 11.55 12.56 -20.52
C THR A 227 12.42 13.80 -20.37
N ASP A 228 11.92 14.96 -20.75
CA ASP A 228 12.65 16.24 -20.81
C ASP A 228 12.17 17.29 -19.79
N ASP A 229 11.08 17.01 -19.08
CA ASP A 229 10.51 17.87 -18.04
C ASP A 229 10.09 17.02 -16.82
N LEU A 230 10.93 17.00 -15.78
CA LEU A 230 10.68 16.18 -14.59
C LEU A 230 9.46 16.67 -13.79
N ASP A 231 9.22 17.98 -13.73
CA ASP A 231 8.07 18.51 -12.98
C ASP A 231 6.76 18.13 -13.69
N ALA A 232 6.71 18.21 -15.01
CA ALA A 232 5.58 17.75 -15.80
C ALA A 232 5.39 16.23 -15.70
N ARG A 233 6.48 15.45 -15.67
CA ARG A 233 6.48 14.01 -15.48
C ARG A 233 5.87 13.65 -14.11
N TYR A 234 6.33 14.29 -13.04
CA TYR A 234 5.84 14.03 -11.69
C TYR A 234 4.37 14.43 -11.53
N ALA A 235 3.95 15.54 -12.11
CA ALA A 235 2.54 15.93 -12.13
C ALA A 235 1.66 14.92 -12.87
N ALA A 236 2.13 14.35 -13.98
CA ALA A 236 1.41 13.32 -14.71
C ALA A 236 1.28 12.02 -13.90
N TYR A 237 2.36 11.58 -13.22
CA TYR A 237 2.28 10.44 -12.32
C TYR A 237 1.37 10.69 -11.12
N ALA A 238 1.38 11.90 -10.56
CA ALA A 238 0.51 12.24 -9.42
C ALA A 238 -0.96 12.10 -9.78
N LYS A 239 -1.35 12.47 -11.00
CA LYS A 239 -2.71 12.23 -11.52
C LYS A 239 -3.03 10.74 -11.65
N ALA A 240 -2.08 9.95 -12.17
CA ALA A 240 -2.26 8.50 -12.28
C ALA A 240 -2.39 7.84 -10.90
N GLU A 241 -1.56 8.24 -9.92
CA GLU A 241 -1.65 7.74 -8.55
C GLU A 241 -2.96 8.14 -7.87
N ALA A 242 -3.37 9.40 -7.99
CA ALA A 242 -4.63 9.88 -7.46
C ALA A 242 -5.82 9.11 -8.06
N TYR A 243 -5.81 8.86 -9.36
CA TYR A 243 -6.81 8.03 -10.05
C TYR A 243 -6.84 6.60 -9.50
N MET A 244 -5.67 5.97 -9.36
CA MET A 244 -5.54 4.61 -8.82
C MET A 244 -6.10 4.50 -7.40
N ILE A 245 -5.81 5.49 -6.54
CA ILE A 245 -6.28 5.52 -5.16
C ILE A 245 -7.78 5.84 -5.10
N ASP A 246 -8.29 6.79 -5.90
CA ASP A 246 -9.71 7.14 -5.92
C ASP A 246 -10.58 5.96 -6.34
N HIS A 247 -10.17 5.20 -7.35
CA HIS A 247 -10.85 3.97 -7.77
C HIS A 247 -10.51 2.73 -6.92
N VAL A 248 -9.65 2.91 -5.92
CA VAL A 248 -9.20 1.88 -4.98
C VAL A 248 -8.71 0.62 -5.70
N LEU A 249 -7.85 0.79 -6.71
CA LEU A 249 -7.15 -0.33 -7.36
C LEU A 249 -6.12 -0.94 -6.42
N THR A 250 -5.61 -0.14 -5.51
CA THR A 250 -4.83 -0.54 -4.33
C THR A 250 -5.24 0.31 -3.13
N LEU A 251 -5.04 -0.22 -1.92
CA LEU A 251 -5.36 0.46 -0.68
C LEU A 251 -4.06 0.80 0.08
N PRO A 252 -3.59 2.06 0.06
CA PRO A 252 -2.50 2.47 0.94
C PRO A 252 -2.86 2.23 2.40
N THR A 253 -2.00 1.52 3.13
CA THR A 253 -2.30 1.09 4.50
C THR A 253 -1.32 1.66 5.51
N TYR A 254 -0.02 1.37 5.36
CA TYR A 254 0.97 1.84 6.32
C TYR A 254 2.38 1.94 5.70
N TYR A 255 3.20 2.82 6.28
CA TYR A 255 4.64 2.77 6.10
C TYR A 255 5.27 1.76 7.06
N ASN A 256 6.14 0.92 6.56
CA ASN A 256 6.89 0.01 7.41
C ASN A 256 8.05 0.76 8.09
N VAL A 257 7.78 1.36 9.24
CA VAL A 257 8.72 2.13 10.05
C VAL A 257 8.94 1.40 11.39
N PRO A 258 9.67 0.26 11.38
CA PRO A 258 9.92 -0.48 12.60
C PRO A 258 10.84 0.29 13.52
N TRP A 259 10.62 0.14 14.83
CA TRP A 259 11.56 0.65 15.81
C TRP A 259 12.72 -0.34 15.99
N CYS A 260 13.96 0.15 15.92
CA CYS A 260 15.14 -0.68 16.13
C CYS A 260 16.27 0.09 16.86
N LEU A 261 17.04 -0.65 17.64
CA LEU A 261 18.29 -0.14 18.21
C LEU A 261 19.45 -0.44 17.26
N THR A 262 20.28 0.54 17.01
CA THR A 262 21.45 0.37 16.15
C THR A 262 22.68 1.04 16.77
N LYS A 263 23.87 0.47 16.50
CA LYS A 263 25.18 1.04 16.81
C LYS A 263 25.82 1.67 15.57
N ILE A 264 25.02 1.97 14.55
CA ILE A 264 25.50 2.58 13.31
C ILE A 264 25.16 4.05 13.34
N ASN A 265 26.12 4.91 12.97
CA ASN A 265 25.85 6.31 12.69
C ASN A 265 24.83 6.41 11.55
N PRO A 266 23.62 6.93 11.79
CA PRO A 266 22.55 6.96 10.76
C PRO A 266 22.96 7.79 9.55
N TYR A 267 23.74 8.83 9.71
CA TYR A 267 24.18 9.70 8.61
C TYR A 267 25.22 9.05 7.71
N SER A 268 25.97 8.05 8.21
CA SER A 268 26.89 7.27 7.40
C SER A 268 26.21 6.32 6.43
N LYS A 269 24.89 6.07 6.59
CA LYS A 269 24.07 5.23 5.69
C LYS A 269 23.53 5.99 4.48
N MET A 270 23.59 7.31 4.45
CA MET A 270 22.87 8.14 3.47
C MET A 270 23.38 8.03 2.03
N ASN A 271 24.46 7.29 1.78
CA ASN A 271 25.02 7.08 0.44
C ASN A 271 24.23 6.09 -0.43
N ALA A 272 23.14 5.53 0.06
CA ALA A 272 22.42 4.46 -0.60
C ALA A 272 20.92 4.56 -0.33
N MET A 273 20.27 5.59 -0.89
CA MET A 273 18.83 5.83 -0.69
C MET A 273 17.93 4.75 -1.26
N PHE A 274 18.35 4.11 -2.36
CA PHE A 274 17.50 3.18 -3.12
C PHE A 274 18.10 1.79 -3.23
N GLY A 275 17.22 0.81 -3.52
CA GLY A 275 17.57 -0.59 -3.71
C GLY A 275 17.97 -1.29 -2.42
N SER A 276 18.81 -2.32 -2.52
CA SER A 276 19.27 -3.13 -1.37
C SER A 276 20.21 -2.37 -0.44
N GLN A 277 19.66 -1.43 0.32
CA GLN A 277 20.44 -0.55 1.22
C GLN A 277 21.26 -1.33 2.22
N ASN A 278 20.75 -2.46 2.73
CA ASN A 278 21.42 -3.32 3.71
C ASN A 278 22.71 -3.97 3.18
N GLU A 279 22.92 -3.98 1.87
CA GLU A 279 24.10 -4.53 1.22
C GLU A 279 25.14 -3.44 0.88
N LYS A 280 24.76 -2.17 1.00
CA LYS A 280 25.59 -1.00 0.64
C LYS A 280 26.31 -0.44 1.88
N MET A 281 27.02 -1.28 2.61
CA MET A 281 27.67 -0.96 3.89
C MET A 281 28.97 -0.17 3.77
N LYS A 282 29.40 0.17 2.57
CA LYS A 282 30.60 0.98 2.35
C LYS A 282 30.45 2.33 3.06
N ASN A 283 31.43 2.67 3.87
CA ASN A 283 31.51 3.90 4.67
C ASN A 283 30.54 3.96 5.88
N TRP A 284 29.88 2.86 6.24
CA TRP A 284 29.13 2.84 7.49
C TRP A 284 30.08 2.95 8.70
N GLU A 285 29.71 3.84 9.59
CA GLU A 285 30.44 4.06 10.85
C GLU A 285 29.69 3.41 12.00
N THR A 286 30.40 2.64 12.81
CA THR A 286 29.82 1.91 13.94
C THR A 286 30.57 2.23 15.22
N SER A 287 29.87 2.27 16.37
CA SER A 287 30.43 2.35 17.70
C SER A 287 30.42 0.96 18.38
N ALA A 288 31.47 0.63 19.09
CA ALA A 288 31.54 -0.62 19.87
C ALA A 288 30.51 -0.63 21.01
N ASP A 289 30.35 0.50 21.69
CA ASP A 289 29.56 0.64 22.92
C ASP A 289 28.17 1.30 22.69
N GLY A 290 27.85 1.68 21.43
CA GLY A 290 26.72 2.52 21.11
C GLY A 290 27.06 4.00 21.14
N TYR A 291 26.11 4.86 20.86
CA TYR A 291 26.26 6.31 20.94
C TYR A 291 25.45 6.84 22.13
N THR A 292 26.03 7.75 22.88
CA THR A 292 25.28 8.54 23.87
C THR A 292 24.41 9.58 23.18
N THR A 293 23.51 10.18 23.94
CA THR A 293 22.67 11.28 23.42
C THR A 293 23.53 12.45 22.95
N GLU A 294 24.53 12.83 23.74
CA GLU A 294 25.45 13.95 23.43
C GLU A 294 26.28 13.68 22.18
N GLU A 295 26.75 12.45 21.99
CA GLU A 295 27.47 12.05 20.77
C GLU A 295 26.56 12.11 19.54
N MET A 296 25.31 11.65 19.65
CA MET A 296 24.36 11.72 18.55
C MET A 296 23.97 13.15 18.20
N GLU A 297 23.80 14.02 19.18
CA GLU A 297 23.55 15.45 18.97
C GLU A 297 24.72 16.13 18.25
N ALA A 298 25.96 15.80 18.64
CA ALA A 298 27.15 16.31 17.98
C ALA A 298 27.27 15.86 16.52
N ILE A 299 27.00 14.57 16.24
CA ILE A 299 27.00 14.01 14.89
C ILE A 299 25.91 14.68 14.03
N ALA A 300 24.71 14.87 14.58
CA ALA A 300 23.63 15.56 13.89
C ALA A 300 23.98 17.00 13.56
N ALA A 301 24.60 17.73 14.49
CA ALA A 301 25.04 19.11 14.29
C ALA A 301 26.15 19.21 13.22
N GLU A 302 27.10 18.28 13.21
CA GLU A 302 28.15 18.22 12.20
C GLU A 302 27.55 17.95 10.80
N HIS A 303 26.60 17.02 10.72
CA HIS A 303 25.93 16.72 9.45
C HIS A 303 25.12 17.93 8.92
N ALA A 304 24.44 18.65 9.81
CA ALA A 304 23.66 19.83 9.42
C ALA A 304 24.53 21.03 8.97
N ALA A 305 25.83 21.02 9.33
CA ALA A 305 26.77 22.09 8.96
C ALA A 305 27.48 21.84 7.61
N ASN A 306 27.40 20.63 7.08
CA ASN A 306 28.01 20.21 5.82
C ASN A 306 26.97 20.08 4.70
#